data_37e2164ae09c459e7d52d27e2d29fcd2
#
_entry.id   37e2164ae09c459e7d52d27e2d29fcd2
#
_cell.length_a   1.000
_cell.length_b   1.000
_cell.length_c   1.000
_cell.angle_alpha   90.00
_cell.angle_beta   90.00
_cell.angle_gamma   90.00
#
_symmetry.space_group_name_H-M   'P 1'
#
loop_
_entity.id
_entity.type
_entity.pdbx_description
1 polymer ?
#
loop_
_entity_poly.entity_id
_entity_poly.type
_entity_poly.pdbx_seq_one_letter_code
_entity_poly.pdbx_strand_id
1 'polypeptide(L)'
;MKNINILVSGAAGQSGTLILRALAARQQPVRALVRDAVNAKDLTALPGIALYPGDMLVKNTLKAALDGVERALLISSANDRMVETQCAFIDACKEAGVDHVIKFSGEEAQQGYDPQRFRFTREHEEIEDYLEQSGLKWTHLRPGQFMQVYLREAAAIGRSNELRLPLEAIRMSPVDLRDVARVAAALLAEGGHTGVSFRITGPEALSMSDIAGILSGVTGKVIRYVPVSWNERKAALSAAGLPGYFLDALAAQAAERVRNPEAIVDTSTHQLFGLRPTTFSQFAEQHAAIFSQR
;
A
#
# COMPACT_ATOMS: atom_id res chain seq x y z
N MET A 1 23.67 -4.31 -22.27
CA MET A 1 22.52 -4.51 -21.34
C MET A 1 22.18 -3.14 -20.75
N LYS A 2 20.90 -2.74 -20.68
CA LYS A 2 20.53 -1.52 -19.95
C LYS A 2 20.91 -1.73 -18.48
N ASN A 3 21.63 -0.78 -17.88
CA ASN A 3 21.97 -0.83 -16.47
C ASN A 3 20.68 -0.88 -15.64
N ILE A 4 20.56 -1.85 -14.73
CA ILE A 4 19.40 -1.94 -13.83
C ILE A 4 19.69 -1.03 -12.64
N ASN A 5 19.19 0.18 -12.68
CA ASN A 5 19.43 1.24 -11.70
C ASN A 5 18.25 1.49 -10.74
N ILE A 6 17.23 0.64 -10.78
CA ILE A 6 16.04 0.71 -9.93
C ILE A 6 15.97 -0.53 -9.03
N LEU A 7 15.69 -0.33 -7.74
CA LEU A 7 15.43 -1.41 -6.80
C LEU A 7 14.05 -1.22 -6.15
N VAL A 8 13.30 -2.33 -6.03
CA VAL A 8 12.03 -2.38 -5.29
C VAL A 8 12.18 -3.34 -4.12
N SER A 9 12.10 -2.84 -2.89
CA SER A 9 11.99 -3.67 -1.70
C SER A 9 10.55 -4.14 -1.49
N GLY A 10 10.31 -5.14 -0.63
CA GLY A 10 8.97 -5.70 -0.44
C GLY A 10 8.33 -6.24 -1.73
N ALA A 11 9.14 -6.61 -2.70
CA ALA A 11 8.78 -6.95 -4.08
C ALA A 11 7.75 -8.08 -4.20
N ALA A 12 7.80 -9.09 -3.32
CA ALA A 12 6.86 -10.22 -3.31
C ALA A 12 5.53 -9.91 -2.59
N GLY A 13 5.38 -8.73 -1.99
CA GLY A 13 4.12 -8.29 -1.38
C GLY A 13 3.11 -7.81 -2.42
N GLN A 14 1.86 -7.61 -1.99
CA GLN A 14 0.76 -7.16 -2.86
C GLN A 14 1.10 -5.85 -3.61
N SER A 15 1.57 -4.83 -2.88
CA SER A 15 1.94 -3.54 -3.47
C SER A 15 3.17 -3.67 -4.36
N GLY A 16 4.22 -4.35 -3.87
CA GLY A 16 5.47 -4.56 -4.63
C GLY A 16 5.23 -5.26 -5.96
N THR A 17 4.44 -6.32 -5.96
CA THR A 17 4.09 -7.06 -7.19
C THR A 17 3.36 -6.18 -8.21
N LEU A 18 2.42 -5.33 -7.78
CA LEU A 18 1.72 -4.42 -8.69
C LEU A 18 2.65 -3.34 -9.24
N ILE A 19 3.58 -2.83 -8.42
CA ILE A 19 4.58 -1.86 -8.86
C ILE A 19 5.55 -2.48 -9.87
N LEU A 20 6.01 -3.72 -9.63
CA LEU A 20 6.83 -4.45 -10.58
C LEU A 20 6.11 -4.68 -11.91
N ARG A 21 4.82 -5.01 -11.90
CA ARG A 21 3.99 -5.13 -13.11
C ARG A 21 3.89 -3.79 -13.86
N ALA A 22 3.71 -2.68 -13.14
CA ALA A 22 3.65 -1.36 -13.73
C ALA A 22 4.99 -0.94 -14.35
N LEU A 23 6.14 -1.28 -13.73
CA LEU A 23 7.49 -1.04 -14.26
C LEU A 23 7.77 -1.94 -15.47
N ALA A 24 7.38 -3.21 -15.42
CA ALA A 24 7.51 -4.13 -16.55
C ALA A 24 6.72 -3.65 -17.79
N ALA A 25 5.49 -3.14 -17.59
CA ALA A 25 4.68 -2.53 -18.66
C ALA A 25 5.37 -1.29 -19.28
N ARG A 26 6.21 -0.59 -18.52
CA ARG A 26 7.04 0.53 -19.00
C ARG A 26 8.39 0.06 -19.56
N GLN A 27 8.61 -1.25 -19.67
CA GLN A 27 9.89 -1.86 -20.11
C GLN A 27 11.11 -1.39 -19.29
N GLN A 28 10.89 -1.07 -18.00
CA GLN A 28 11.92 -0.69 -17.06
C GLN A 28 12.57 -1.92 -16.41
N PRO A 29 13.89 -2.11 -16.55
CA PRO A 29 14.60 -3.15 -15.82
C PRO A 29 14.64 -2.82 -14.33
N VAL A 30 14.38 -3.82 -13.47
CA VAL A 30 14.24 -3.62 -12.01
C VAL A 30 14.89 -4.77 -11.24
N ARG A 31 15.55 -4.43 -10.14
CA ARG A 31 15.96 -5.38 -9.10
C ARG A 31 14.83 -5.52 -8.09
N ALA A 32 14.29 -6.70 -7.98
CA ALA A 32 13.29 -7.06 -6.98
C ALA A 32 13.98 -7.64 -5.75
N LEU A 33 14.05 -6.88 -4.64
CA LEU A 33 14.61 -7.38 -3.38
C LEU A 33 13.61 -8.33 -2.73
N VAL A 34 14.00 -9.56 -2.53
CA VAL A 34 13.17 -10.63 -1.97
C VAL A 34 13.95 -11.39 -0.90
N ARG A 35 13.29 -11.80 0.19
CA ARG A 35 13.93 -12.63 1.22
C ARG A 35 14.14 -14.07 0.76
N ASP A 36 13.20 -14.57 -0.01
CA ASP A 36 13.20 -15.93 -0.56
C ASP A 36 12.91 -15.88 -2.06
N ALA A 37 13.92 -16.19 -2.86
CA ALA A 37 13.80 -16.19 -4.32
C ALA A 37 12.95 -17.36 -4.84
N VAL A 38 12.86 -18.47 -4.11
CA VAL A 38 12.03 -19.62 -4.51
C VAL A 38 10.55 -19.27 -4.45
N ASN A 39 10.14 -18.62 -3.37
CA ASN A 39 8.76 -18.17 -3.19
C ASN A 39 8.39 -16.95 -4.05
N ALA A 40 9.38 -16.28 -4.62
CA ALA A 40 9.20 -15.12 -5.51
C ALA A 40 9.42 -15.44 -6.99
N LYS A 41 9.62 -16.71 -7.37
CA LYS A 41 9.95 -17.13 -8.74
C LYS A 41 8.97 -16.61 -9.80
N ASP A 42 7.69 -16.47 -9.46
CA ASP A 42 6.67 -16.01 -10.40
C ASP A 42 6.90 -14.56 -10.87
N LEU A 43 7.68 -13.77 -10.09
CA LEU A 43 8.08 -12.43 -10.49
C LEU A 43 9.02 -12.44 -11.70
N THR A 44 9.79 -13.50 -11.91
CA THR A 44 10.70 -13.62 -13.06
C THR A 44 9.97 -13.79 -14.39
N ALA A 45 8.69 -14.12 -14.36
CA ALA A 45 7.85 -14.14 -15.56
C ALA A 45 7.56 -12.70 -16.08
N LEU A 46 7.79 -11.68 -15.27
CA LEU A 46 7.63 -10.30 -15.69
C LEU A 46 8.90 -9.84 -16.43
N PRO A 47 8.76 -9.24 -17.62
CA PRO A 47 9.91 -8.80 -18.41
C PRO A 47 10.73 -7.75 -17.67
N GLY A 48 12.05 -7.91 -17.68
CA GLY A 48 13.00 -6.96 -17.07
C GLY A 48 13.14 -7.06 -15.55
N ILE A 49 12.52 -8.02 -14.88
CA ILE A 49 12.63 -8.21 -13.43
C ILE A 49 13.75 -9.20 -13.11
N ALA A 50 14.70 -8.78 -12.28
CA ALA A 50 15.77 -9.62 -11.75
C ALA A 50 15.60 -9.75 -10.22
N LEU A 51 15.60 -10.99 -9.71
CA LEU A 51 15.51 -11.25 -8.28
C LEU A 51 16.87 -11.05 -7.60
N TYR A 52 16.86 -10.31 -6.50
CA TYR A 52 18.00 -10.11 -5.63
C TYR A 52 17.63 -10.61 -4.22
N PRO A 53 18.17 -11.76 -3.79
CA PRO A 53 17.95 -12.24 -2.43
C PRO A 53 18.61 -11.32 -1.41
N GLY A 54 17.85 -10.90 -0.37
CA GLY A 54 18.37 -10.05 0.69
C GLY A 54 17.31 -9.74 1.74
N ASP A 55 17.78 -9.44 2.94
CA ASP A 55 16.96 -8.99 4.06
C ASP A 55 17.35 -7.56 4.43
N MET A 56 16.37 -6.67 4.54
CA MET A 56 16.60 -5.26 4.86
C MET A 56 17.27 -5.06 6.22
N LEU A 57 17.15 -6.02 7.15
CA LEU A 57 17.81 -6.03 8.44
C LEU A 57 19.22 -6.61 8.41
N VAL A 58 19.62 -7.23 7.30
CA VAL A 58 20.95 -7.86 7.17
C VAL A 58 21.76 -7.14 6.09
N LYS A 59 22.41 -6.06 6.49
CA LYS A 59 23.13 -5.11 5.63
C LYS A 59 24.03 -5.78 4.57
N ASN A 60 24.76 -6.81 4.92
CA ASN A 60 25.66 -7.49 3.97
C ASN A 60 24.93 -8.13 2.80
N THR A 61 23.63 -8.48 2.96
CA THR A 61 22.81 -9.05 1.89
C THR A 61 22.35 -8.00 0.88
N LEU A 62 22.41 -6.72 1.25
CA LEU A 62 21.95 -5.62 0.42
C LEU A 62 23.02 -5.08 -0.54
N LYS A 63 24.30 -5.36 -0.30
CA LYS A 63 25.40 -4.81 -1.11
C LYS A 63 25.23 -5.08 -2.61
N ALA A 64 25.02 -6.34 -3.00
CA ALA A 64 24.85 -6.70 -4.40
C ALA A 64 23.54 -6.16 -4.99
N ALA A 65 22.49 -6.06 -4.18
CA ALA A 65 21.19 -5.52 -4.61
C ALA A 65 21.27 -4.01 -4.87
N LEU A 66 22.01 -3.26 -4.07
CA LEU A 66 22.11 -1.80 -4.13
C LEU A 66 23.27 -1.28 -5.00
N ASP A 67 24.21 -2.12 -5.41
CA ASP A 67 25.35 -1.70 -6.24
C ASP A 67 24.90 -1.05 -7.55
N GLY A 68 25.22 0.26 -7.75
CA GLY A 68 24.83 1.03 -8.92
C GLY A 68 23.33 1.32 -9.04
N VAL A 69 22.55 1.19 -7.95
CA VAL A 69 21.15 1.63 -7.90
C VAL A 69 21.09 3.14 -7.73
N GLU A 70 20.32 3.79 -8.61
CA GLU A 70 20.07 5.23 -8.54
C GLU A 70 18.78 5.53 -7.74
N ARG A 71 17.72 4.72 -7.93
CA ARG A 71 16.43 4.93 -7.29
C ARG A 71 15.93 3.66 -6.61
N ALA A 72 15.51 3.80 -5.38
CA ALA A 72 14.99 2.68 -4.60
C ALA A 72 13.57 2.96 -4.08
N LEU A 73 12.69 1.96 -4.18
CA LEU A 73 11.41 1.96 -3.48
C LEU A 73 11.58 1.31 -2.11
N LEU A 74 11.24 2.03 -1.07
CA LEU A 74 11.21 1.55 0.31
C LEU A 74 9.79 1.14 0.69
N ILE A 75 9.56 -0.16 0.80
CA ILE A 75 8.33 -0.76 1.30
C ILE A 75 8.66 -2.02 2.12
N SER A 76 8.00 -2.21 3.24
CA SER A 76 8.10 -3.39 4.08
C SER A 76 6.75 -3.85 4.59
N SER A 77 6.70 -5.00 5.24
CA SER A 77 5.50 -5.41 5.99
C SER A 77 5.29 -4.49 7.19
N ALA A 78 4.03 -4.15 7.46
CA ALA A 78 3.63 -3.49 8.69
C ALA A 78 3.69 -4.53 9.84
N ASN A 79 4.78 -4.53 10.59
CA ASN A 79 5.02 -5.39 11.75
C ASN A 79 5.73 -4.60 12.86
N ASP A 80 6.00 -5.23 13.98
CA ASP A 80 6.63 -4.63 15.15
C ASP A 80 8.08 -4.15 14.95
N ARG A 81 8.71 -4.55 13.84
CA ARG A 81 10.06 -4.13 13.43
C ARG A 81 10.05 -3.21 12.20
N MET A 82 8.92 -2.60 11.86
CA MET A 82 8.80 -1.80 10.63
C MET A 82 9.79 -0.62 10.62
N VAL A 83 9.89 0.12 11.71
CA VAL A 83 10.82 1.27 11.85
C VAL A 83 12.25 0.79 11.69
N GLU A 84 12.68 -0.20 12.49
CA GLU A 84 14.03 -0.77 12.41
C GLU A 84 14.37 -1.23 10.99
N THR A 85 13.44 -1.96 10.37
CA THR A 85 13.64 -2.52 9.02
C THR A 85 13.81 -1.41 7.97
N GLN A 86 12.99 -0.37 8.03
CA GLN A 86 13.04 0.68 7.03
C GLN A 86 14.21 1.63 7.26
N CYS A 87 14.55 1.96 8.50
CA CYS A 87 15.73 2.78 8.82
C CYS A 87 17.03 2.05 8.41
N ALA A 88 17.16 0.75 8.68
CA ALA A 88 18.32 -0.04 8.23
C ALA A 88 18.48 -0.05 6.69
N PHE A 89 17.37 -0.09 5.96
CA PHE A 89 17.40 0.01 4.49
C PHE A 89 17.81 1.40 4.01
N ILE A 90 17.35 2.47 4.68
CA ILE A 90 17.76 3.86 4.38
C ILE A 90 19.27 4.02 4.54
N ASP A 91 19.83 3.50 5.65
CA ASP A 91 21.28 3.51 5.89
C ASP A 91 22.03 2.75 4.79
N ALA A 92 21.55 1.57 4.40
CA ALA A 92 22.17 0.80 3.34
C ALA A 92 22.11 1.54 1.97
N CYS A 93 21.01 2.24 1.67
CA CYS A 93 20.88 3.07 0.48
C CYS A 93 21.90 4.22 0.50
N LYS A 94 22.04 4.91 1.64
CA LYS A 94 23.00 6.01 1.82
C LYS A 94 24.44 5.53 1.60
N GLU A 95 24.81 4.42 2.19
CA GLU A 95 26.17 3.85 2.05
C GLU A 95 26.46 3.35 0.63
N ALA A 96 25.43 2.85 -0.09
CA ALA A 96 25.58 2.40 -1.47
C ALA A 96 25.57 3.57 -2.47
N GLY A 97 25.33 4.80 -2.03
CA GLY A 97 25.26 5.97 -2.90
C GLY A 97 23.98 6.05 -3.77
N VAL A 98 22.88 5.47 -3.28
CA VAL A 98 21.56 5.64 -3.93
C VAL A 98 21.22 7.13 -3.93
N ASP A 99 20.78 7.64 -5.07
CA ASP A 99 20.47 9.07 -5.22
C ASP A 99 19.09 9.43 -4.65
N HIS A 100 18.08 8.57 -4.85
CA HIS A 100 16.70 8.89 -4.50
C HIS A 100 15.96 7.68 -3.90
N VAL A 101 15.38 7.86 -2.72
CA VAL A 101 14.52 6.86 -2.07
C VAL A 101 13.07 7.31 -2.12
N ILE A 102 12.20 6.51 -2.74
CA ILE A 102 10.76 6.69 -2.73
C ILE A 102 10.19 5.82 -1.62
N LYS A 103 9.64 6.44 -0.56
CA LYS A 103 9.03 5.71 0.55
C LYS A 103 7.55 5.46 0.28
N PHE A 104 7.16 4.21 0.30
CA PHE A 104 5.75 3.82 0.37
C PHE A 104 5.27 3.96 1.82
N SER A 105 4.60 5.06 2.10
CA SER A 105 4.08 5.45 3.42
C SER A 105 2.58 5.15 3.56
N GLY A 106 1.89 5.85 4.39
CA GLY A 106 0.45 5.79 4.57
C GLY A 106 -0.19 7.18 4.64
N GLU A 107 -1.45 7.27 4.28
CA GLU A 107 -2.23 8.52 4.40
C GLU A 107 -2.26 9.02 5.84
N GLU A 108 -2.16 8.12 6.80
CA GLU A 108 -2.21 8.42 8.22
C GLU A 108 -1.08 9.36 8.67
N ALA A 109 0.06 9.33 8.00
CA ALA A 109 1.18 10.24 8.31
C ALA A 109 0.78 11.69 8.02
N GLN A 110 0.90 12.56 9.02
CA GLN A 110 0.60 13.99 8.95
C GLN A 110 -0.84 14.35 8.52
N GLN A 111 -1.81 13.46 8.79
CA GLN A 111 -3.23 13.66 8.46
C GLN A 111 -4.07 14.14 9.66
N GLY A 112 -3.46 14.45 10.78
CA GLY A 112 -4.16 14.81 12.01
C GLY A 112 -4.62 13.60 12.83
N TYR A 113 -4.25 12.38 12.45
CA TYR A 113 -4.39 11.23 13.32
C TYR A 113 -3.39 11.35 14.48
N ASP A 114 -3.83 10.96 15.67
CA ASP A 114 -3.00 11.07 16.87
C ASP A 114 -1.92 9.95 16.88
N PRO A 115 -0.63 10.28 16.74
CA PRO A 115 0.46 9.31 16.72
C PRO A 115 0.63 8.58 18.07
N GLN A 116 0.09 9.09 19.16
CA GLN A 116 0.08 8.41 20.46
C GLN A 116 -0.97 7.30 20.49
N ARG A 117 -2.04 7.43 19.71
CA ARG A 117 -3.17 6.52 19.68
C ARG A 117 -3.11 5.56 18.50
N PHE A 118 -2.59 6.00 17.37
CA PHE A 118 -2.48 5.16 16.18
C PHE A 118 -1.01 4.94 15.81
N ARG A 119 -0.56 3.76 16.11
CA ARG A 119 0.82 3.33 15.95
C ARG A 119 1.37 3.52 14.54
N PHE A 120 0.61 3.23 13.48
CA PHE A 120 1.12 3.35 12.11
C PHE A 120 1.39 4.80 11.73
N THR A 121 0.59 5.76 12.22
CA THR A 121 0.91 7.18 12.07
C THR A 121 2.29 7.47 12.63
N ARG A 122 2.53 7.14 13.91
CA ARG A 122 3.81 7.37 14.56
C ARG A 122 4.97 6.71 13.83
N GLU A 123 4.82 5.44 13.47
CA GLU A 123 5.89 4.69 12.81
C GLU A 123 6.20 5.22 11.40
N HIS A 124 5.16 5.63 10.66
CA HIS A 124 5.37 6.24 9.35
C HIS A 124 6.03 7.61 9.46
N GLU A 125 5.62 8.45 10.40
CA GLU A 125 6.23 9.76 10.66
C GLU A 125 7.70 9.61 11.09
N GLU A 126 8.00 8.71 12.00
CA GLU A 126 9.38 8.42 12.45
C GLU A 126 10.29 8.01 11.29
N ILE A 127 9.81 7.16 10.38
CA ILE A 127 10.58 6.72 9.23
C ILE A 127 10.71 7.83 8.18
N GLU A 128 9.67 8.65 7.98
CA GLU A 128 9.73 9.79 7.07
C GLU A 128 10.75 10.81 7.56
N ASP A 129 10.70 11.18 8.83
CA ASP A 129 11.67 12.08 9.45
C ASP A 129 13.10 11.54 9.35
N TYR A 130 13.29 10.23 9.57
CA TYR A 130 14.59 9.58 9.44
C TYR A 130 15.13 9.68 8.02
N LEU A 131 14.30 9.44 7.02
CA LEU A 131 14.67 9.53 5.60
C LEU A 131 14.99 10.99 5.21
N GLU A 132 14.18 11.94 5.66
CA GLU A 132 14.39 13.37 5.38
C GLU A 132 15.72 13.88 5.97
N GLN A 133 16.11 13.40 7.15
CA GLN A 133 17.36 13.76 7.83
C GLN A 133 18.57 12.97 7.31
N SER A 134 18.37 11.94 6.50
CA SER A 134 19.46 11.06 6.00
C SER A 134 20.43 11.76 5.04
N GLY A 135 19.99 12.83 4.36
CA GLY A 135 20.71 13.50 3.29
C GLY A 135 20.46 12.88 1.90
N LEU A 136 19.68 11.82 1.79
CA LEU A 136 19.21 11.27 0.51
C LEU A 136 18.12 12.18 -0.09
N LYS A 137 17.99 12.20 -1.41
CA LYS A 137 16.74 12.70 -2.01
C LYS A 137 15.61 11.75 -1.67
N TRP A 138 14.45 12.31 -1.35
CA TRP A 138 13.30 11.53 -0.92
C TRP A 138 12.01 11.96 -1.59
N THR A 139 11.06 11.03 -1.65
CA THR A 139 9.65 11.27 -1.99
C THR A 139 8.80 10.33 -1.15
N HIS A 140 7.72 10.84 -0.53
CA HIS A 140 6.76 10.00 0.19
C HIS A 140 5.50 9.79 -0.64
N LEU A 141 5.09 8.53 -0.77
CA LEU A 141 3.77 8.15 -1.26
C LEU A 141 2.88 7.87 -0.05
N ARG A 142 1.84 8.65 0.13
CA ARG A 142 0.87 8.53 1.23
C ARG A 142 -0.49 8.10 0.68
N PRO A 143 -0.65 6.82 0.30
CA PRO A 143 -1.92 6.31 -0.20
C PRO A 143 -2.94 6.19 0.92
N GLY A 144 -4.20 6.47 0.58
CA GLY A 144 -5.36 6.18 1.41
C GLY A 144 -5.65 4.69 1.51
N GLN A 145 -6.80 4.35 2.09
CA GLN A 145 -7.22 2.97 2.20
C GLN A 145 -7.38 2.32 0.83
N PHE A 146 -6.81 1.13 0.67
CA PHE A 146 -6.89 0.40 -0.59
C PHE A 146 -8.26 -0.23 -0.83
N MET A 147 -8.77 -0.13 -2.05
CA MET A 147 -9.97 -0.86 -2.48
C MET A 147 -9.81 -2.38 -2.32
N GLN A 148 -8.59 -2.89 -2.41
CA GLN A 148 -8.27 -4.31 -2.28
C GLN A 148 -8.64 -4.92 -0.92
N VAL A 149 -8.83 -4.10 0.12
CA VAL A 149 -9.29 -4.62 1.43
C VAL A 149 -10.69 -5.22 1.34
N TYR A 150 -11.52 -4.72 0.43
CA TYR A 150 -12.89 -5.25 0.22
C TYR A 150 -12.91 -6.63 -0.45
N LEU A 151 -11.85 -7.01 -1.17
CA LEU A 151 -11.73 -8.36 -1.71
C LEU A 151 -11.64 -9.43 -0.60
N ARG A 152 -11.14 -9.06 0.58
CA ARG A 152 -11.10 -9.96 1.74
C ARG A 152 -12.48 -10.22 2.32
N GLU A 153 -13.43 -9.32 2.08
CA GLU A 153 -14.81 -9.45 2.53
C GLU A 153 -15.67 -10.28 1.57
N ALA A 154 -15.19 -10.54 0.36
CA ALA A 154 -15.98 -11.17 -0.70
C ALA A 154 -16.57 -12.51 -0.29
N ALA A 155 -15.82 -13.39 0.39
CA ALA A 155 -16.31 -14.68 0.86
C ALA A 155 -17.41 -14.54 1.93
N ALA A 156 -17.35 -13.54 2.81
CA ALA A 156 -18.38 -13.25 3.79
C ALA A 156 -19.63 -12.68 3.11
N ILE A 157 -19.43 -11.72 2.19
CA ILE A 157 -20.50 -11.14 1.38
C ILE A 157 -21.21 -12.22 0.56
N GLY A 158 -20.47 -13.15 -0.06
CA GLY A 158 -21.04 -14.24 -0.85
C GLY A 158 -21.96 -15.17 -0.04
N ARG A 159 -21.65 -15.38 1.26
CA ARG A 159 -22.45 -16.24 2.16
C ARG A 159 -23.68 -15.57 2.74
N SER A 160 -23.58 -14.28 3.10
CA SER A 160 -24.63 -13.58 3.87
C SER A 160 -25.32 -12.45 3.10
N ASN A 161 -24.78 -12.02 1.97
CA ASN A 161 -25.14 -10.78 1.28
C ASN A 161 -25.01 -9.54 2.22
N GLU A 162 -24.03 -9.55 3.13
CA GLU A 162 -23.79 -8.47 4.08
C GLU A 162 -22.33 -8.03 4.03
N LEU A 163 -22.12 -6.71 4.01
CA LEU A 163 -20.82 -6.08 4.28
C LEU A 163 -20.78 -5.72 5.76
N ARG A 164 -19.99 -6.44 6.56
CA ARG A 164 -19.96 -6.30 8.03
C ARG A 164 -18.67 -5.65 8.50
N LEU A 165 -18.68 -4.34 8.75
CA LEU A 165 -17.49 -3.57 9.16
C LEU A 165 -17.83 -2.64 10.33
N PRO A 166 -16.85 -2.33 11.24
CA PRO A 166 -17.05 -1.45 12.40
C PRO A 166 -16.76 0.02 12.03
N LEU A 167 -17.39 0.53 10.98
CA LEU A 167 -17.08 1.84 10.40
C LEU A 167 -18.26 2.82 10.43
N GLU A 168 -19.38 2.45 11.03
CA GLU A 168 -20.57 3.30 11.23
C GLU A 168 -20.89 4.26 10.07
N ALA A 169 -21.01 5.56 10.34
CA ALA A 169 -21.38 6.58 9.36
C ALA A 169 -20.19 7.29 8.69
N ILE A 170 -18.97 6.79 8.89
CA ILE A 170 -17.78 7.42 8.30
C ILE A 170 -17.77 7.27 6.77
N ARG A 171 -17.20 8.27 6.11
CA ARG A 171 -16.91 8.21 4.68
C ARG A 171 -15.42 8.02 4.47
N MET A 172 -15.07 7.32 3.41
CA MET A 172 -13.67 7.10 3.02
C MET A 172 -13.52 7.30 1.51
N SER A 173 -12.30 7.60 1.08
CA SER A 173 -11.94 7.75 -0.33
C SER A 173 -10.98 6.61 -0.75
N PRO A 174 -11.47 5.35 -0.83
CA PRO A 174 -10.61 4.21 -1.10
C PRO A 174 -9.95 4.33 -2.48
N VAL A 175 -8.65 4.05 -2.56
CA VAL A 175 -7.86 4.11 -3.78
C VAL A 175 -7.55 2.71 -4.31
N ASP A 176 -7.57 2.54 -5.62
CA ASP A 176 -7.07 1.31 -6.22
C ASP A 176 -5.54 1.26 -6.11
N LEU A 177 -5.02 0.22 -5.51
CA LEU A 177 -3.57 0.01 -5.35
C LEU A 177 -2.82 -0.01 -6.70
N ARG A 178 -3.51 -0.30 -7.81
CA ARG A 178 -2.93 -0.21 -9.16
C ARG A 178 -2.66 1.24 -9.58
N ASP A 179 -3.45 2.20 -9.11
CA ASP A 179 -3.21 3.61 -9.37
C ASP A 179 -1.98 4.08 -8.60
N VAL A 180 -1.85 3.69 -7.33
CA VAL A 180 -0.65 3.94 -6.52
C VAL A 180 0.59 3.31 -7.17
N ALA A 181 0.45 2.09 -7.67
CA ALA A 181 1.54 1.38 -8.36
C ALA A 181 1.99 2.12 -9.64
N ARG A 182 1.06 2.71 -10.39
CA ARG A 182 1.40 3.52 -11.58
C ARG A 182 2.15 4.78 -11.23
N VAL A 183 1.76 5.47 -10.15
CA VAL A 183 2.48 6.65 -9.63
C VAL A 183 3.89 6.25 -9.18
N ALA A 184 4.02 5.20 -8.37
CA ALA A 184 5.32 4.70 -7.91
C ALA A 184 6.23 4.31 -9.09
N ALA A 185 5.69 3.63 -10.10
CA ALA A 185 6.43 3.25 -11.28
C ALA A 185 6.89 4.45 -12.12
N ALA A 186 6.08 5.50 -12.21
CA ALA A 186 6.47 6.75 -12.88
C ALA A 186 7.63 7.42 -12.14
N LEU A 187 7.54 7.59 -10.84
CA LEU A 187 8.62 8.16 -10.01
C LEU A 187 9.92 7.36 -10.12
N LEU A 188 9.84 6.04 -10.07
CA LEU A 188 11.01 5.17 -10.21
C LEU A 188 11.63 5.23 -11.60
N ALA A 189 10.82 5.30 -12.66
CA ALA A 189 11.31 5.32 -14.03
C ALA A 189 11.86 6.70 -14.45
N GLU A 190 11.18 7.76 -14.07
CA GLU A 190 11.45 9.12 -14.55
C GLU A 190 12.27 9.95 -13.56
N GLY A 191 12.18 9.64 -12.26
CA GLY A 191 12.78 10.43 -11.19
C GLY A 191 12.04 11.76 -10.97
N GLY A 192 12.75 12.73 -10.38
CA GLY A 192 12.17 14.03 -10.04
C GLY A 192 11.31 14.00 -8.77
N HIS A 193 10.59 15.08 -8.50
CA HIS A 193 9.67 15.22 -7.36
C HIS A 193 10.32 14.93 -5.99
N THR A 194 11.58 15.34 -5.82
CA THR A 194 12.30 15.19 -4.55
C THR A 194 11.85 16.21 -3.53
N GLY A 195 11.81 15.82 -2.24
CA GLY A 195 11.34 16.69 -1.16
C GLY A 195 9.82 16.88 -1.18
N VAL A 196 9.06 15.92 -1.74
CA VAL A 196 7.60 16.02 -1.89
C VAL A 196 6.91 14.80 -1.30
N SER A 197 5.78 15.04 -0.65
CA SER A 197 4.84 14.01 -0.19
C SER A 197 3.59 14.03 -1.06
N PHE A 198 3.22 12.87 -1.62
CA PHE A 198 2.04 12.70 -2.46
C PHE A 198 0.94 11.99 -1.72
N ARG A 199 -0.18 12.69 -1.45
CA ARG A 199 -1.41 12.05 -1.06
C ARG A 199 -2.05 11.39 -2.28
N ILE A 200 -2.51 10.14 -2.12
CA ILE A 200 -3.13 9.39 -3.24
C ILE A 200 -4.42 8.76 -2.73
N THR A 201 -5.55 9.37 -3.04
CA THR A 201 -6.88 8.88 -2.64
C THR A 201 -7.68 8.41 -3.85
N GLY A 202 -8.76 7.68 -3.62
CA GLY A 202 -9.77 7.47 -4.66
C GLY A 202 -10.52 8.78 -4.99
N PRO A 203 -11.28 8.79 -6.08
CA PRO A 203 -11.97 9.99 -6.57
C PRO A 203 -13.31 10.26 -5.86
N GLU A 204 -13.74 9.40 -4.95
CA GLU A 204 -15.08 9.42 -4.37
C GLU A 204 -15.04 9.28 -2.85
N ALA A 205 -15.81 10.10 -2.14
CA ALA A 205 -16.07 9.94 -0.71
C ALA A 205 -17.26 8.99 -0.51
N LEU A 206 -17.01 7.75 -0.11
CA LEU A 206 -18.01 6.68 -0.02
C LEU A 206 -18.24 6.25 1.43
N SER A 207 -19.51 6.14 1.82
CA SER A 207 -19.92 5.42 3.02
C SER A 207 -19.91 3.91 2.76
N MET A 208 -19.99 3.11 3.82
CA MET A 208 -20.11 1.66 3.67
C MET A 208 -21.43 1.23 3.00
N SER A 209 -22.48 2.03 3.15
CA SER A 209 -23.75 1.83 2.44
C SER A 209 -23.62 2.10 0.94
N ASP A 210 -22.88 3.15 0.54
CA ASP A 210 -22.58 3.42 -0.87
C ASP A 210 -21.79 2.25 -1.48
N ILE A 211 -20.78 1.74 -0.79
CA ILE A 211 -19.97 0.58 -1.21
C ILE A 211 -20.86 -0.68 -1.36
N ALA A 212 -21.73 -0.96 -0.38
CA ALA A 212 -22.67 -2.08 -0.46
C ALA A 212 -23.65 -1.93 -1.64
N GLY A 213 -24.11 -0.71 -1.92
CA GLY A 213 -24.94 -0.39 -3.07
C GLY A 213 -24.24 -0.65 -4.40
N ILE A 214 -22.99 -0.22 -4.54
CA ILE A 214 -22.17 -0.47 -5.75
C ILE A 214 -21.97 -1.98 -5.93
N LEU A 215 -21.59 -2.70 -4.87
CA LEU A 215 -21.42 -4.15 -4.92
C LEU A 215 -22.73 -4.86 -5.28
N SER A 216 -23.90 -4.35 -4.83
CA SER A 216 -25.20 -4.88 -5.22
C SER A 216 -25.44 -4.76 -6.73
N GLY A 217 -25.15 -3.59 -7.31
CA GLY A 217 -25.27 -3.36 -8.75
C GLY A 217 -24.38 -4.31 -9.57
N VAL A 218 -23.14 -4.52 -9.14
CA VAL A 218 -22.17 -5.35 -9.85
C VAL A 218 -22.50 -6.84 -9.75
N THR A 219 -22.97 -7.31 -8.59
CA THR A 219 -23.24 -8.74 -8.35
C THR A 219 -24.66 -9.18 -8.75
N GLY A 220 -25.56 -8.23 -8.96
CA GLY A 220 -27.00 -8.52 -9.15
C GLY A 220 -27.70 -9.03 -7.89
N LYS A 221 -27.07 -8.94 -6.71
CA LYS A 221 -27.62 -9.37 -5.41
C LYS A 221 -27.81 -8.15 -4.53
N VAL A 222 -28.84 -8.16 -3.66
CA VAL A 222 -29.01 -7.10 -2.65
C VAL A 222 -27.99 -7.30 -1.53
N ILE A 223 -26.91 -6.55 -1.55
CA ILE A 223 -25.90 -6.53 -0.49
C ILE A 223 -26.21 -5.35 0.44
N ARG A 224 -26.22 -5.61 1.74
CA ARG A 224 -26.51 -4.59 2.77
C ARG A 224 -25.28 -4.34 3.62
N TYR A 225 -25.04 -3.09 3.98
CA TYR A 225 -24.08 -2.77 5.04
C TYR A 225 -24.71 -3.05 6.40
N VAL A 226 -23.99 -3.79 7.24
CA VAL A 226 -24.37 -4.09 8.62
C VAL A 226 -23.24 -3.61 9.53
N PRO A 227 -23.43 -2.51 10.28
CA PRO A 227 -22.44 -2.07 11.24
C PRO A 227 -22.29 -3.13 12.34
N VAL A 228 -21.06 -3.46 12.68
CA VAL A 228 -20.72 -4.39 13.76
C VAL A 228 -19.84 -3.71 14.79
N SER A 229 -19.82 -4.23 16.01
CA SER A 229 -18.90 -3.76 17.03
C SER A 229 -17.45 -4.14 16.67
N TRP A 230 -16.48 -3.34 17.17
CA TRP A 230 -15.08 -3.73 17.02
C TRP A 230 -14.78 -5.10 17.65
N ASN A 231 -15.43 -5.45 18.77
CA ASN A 231 -15.23 -6.73 19.43
C ASN A 231 -15.65 -7.91 18.54
N GLU A 232 -16.79 -7.81 17.84
CA GLU A 232 -17.21 -8.82 16.86
C GLU A 232 -16.19 -8.92 15.70
N ARG A 233 -15.75 -7.78 15.18
CA ARG A 233 -14.77 -7.75 14.09
C ARG A 233 -13.44 -8.35 14.52
N LYS A 234 -12.94 -7.99 15.71
CA LYS A 234 -11.69 -8.53 16.28
C LYS A 234 -11.75 -10.04 16.43
N ALA A 235 -12.86 -10.57 16.93
CA ALA A 235 -13.06 -12.01 17.07
C ALA A 235 -12.99 -12.73 15.71
N ALA A 236 -13.67 -12.20 14.68
CA ALA A 236 -13.66 -12.76 13.33
C ALA A 236 -12.26 -12.75 12.71
N LEU A 237 -11.53 -11.65 12.85
CA LEU A 237 -10.15 -11.50 12.32
C LEU A 237 -9.15 -12.40 13.07
N SER A 238 -9.30 -12.54 14.39
CA SER A 238 -8.51 -13.45 15.21
C SER A 238 -8.72 -14.90 14.80
N ALA A 239 -9.98 -15.30 14.59
CA ALA A 239 -10.32 -16.63 14.08
C ALA A 239 -9.75 -16.88 12.66
N ALA A 240 -9.57 -15.85 11.86
CA ALA A 240 -8.90 -15.91 10.56
C ALA A 240 -7.35 -15.91 10.65
N GLY A 241 -6.78 -15.94 11.88
CA GLY A 241 -5.34 -16.07 12.11
C GLY A 241 -4.55 -14.76 12.06
N LEU A 242 -5.19 -13.59 12.12
CA LEU A 242 -4.47 -12.33 12.17
C LEU A 242 -3.77 -12.16 13.53
N PRO A 243 -2.48 -11.75 13.55
CA PRO A 243 -1.74 -11.58 14.79
C PRO A 243 -2.28 -10.41 15.62
N GLY A 244 -2.19 -10.53 16.95
CA GLY A 244 -2.71 -9.54 17.91
C GLY A 244 -2.20 -8.13 17.66
N TYR A 245 -0.92 -7.98 17.37
CA TYR A 245 -0.31 -6.72 16.97
C TYR A 245 -1.09 -5.99 15.85
N PHE A 246 -1.46 -6.72 14.80
CA PHE A 246 -2.19 -6.15 13.66
C PHE A 246 -3.64 -5.83 14.01
N LEU A 247 -4.26 -6.67 14.85
CA LEU A 247 -5.61 -6.43 15.36
C LEU A 247 -5.70 -5.15 16.18
N ASP A 248 -4.72 -4.90 17.05
CA ASP A 248 -4.68 -3.69 17.87
C ASP A 248 -4.44 -2.43 17.01
N ALA A 249 -3.62 -2.52 15.97
CA ALA A 249 -3.44 -1.44 15.01
C ALA A 249 -4.71 -1.13 14.22
N LEU A 250 -5.45 -2.15 13.76
CA LEU A 250 -6.74 -1.96 13.07
C LEU A 250 -7.80 -1.35 13.99
N ALA A 251 -7.79 -1.70 15.29
CA ALA A 251 -8.68 -1.09 16.28
C ALA A 251 -8.42 0.40 16.43
N ALA A 252 -7.14 0.76 16.58
CA ALA A 252 -6.72 2.15 16.70
C ALA A 252 -7.07 2.94 15.43
N GLN A 253 -6.84 2.38 14.25
CA GLN A 253 -7.20 3.00 12.98
C GLN A 253 -8.72 3.26 12.89
N ALA A 254 -9.54 2.27 13.24
CA ALA A 254 -11.00 2.43 13.23
C ALA A 254 -11.44 3.55 14.20
N ALA A 255 -10.84 3.61 15.39
CA ALA A 255 -11.12 4.66 16.36
C ALA A 255 -10.71 6.06 15.87
N GLU A 256 -9.57 6.19 15.20
CA GLU A 256 -9.14 7.47 14.60
C GLU A 256 -10.07 7.89 13.45
N ARG A 257 -10.53 6.97 12.62
CA ARG A 257 -11.50 7.26 11.56
C ARG A 257 -12.85 7.73 12.10
N VAL A 258 -13.33 7.15 13.19
CA VAL A 258 -14.56 7.63 13.86
C VAL A 258 -14.39 9.07 14.38
N ARG A 259 -13.20 9.45 14.85
CA ARG A 259 -12.91 10.84 15.27
C ARG A 259 -12.76 11.79 14.08
N ASN A 260 -12.34 11.28 12.91
CA ASN A 260 -12.14 12.01 11.67
C ASN A 260 -13.07 11.42 10.58
N PRO A 261 -14.40 11.64 10.66
CA PRO A 261 -15.37 10.93 9.85
C PRO A 261 -15.42 11.37 8.39
N GLU A 262 -14.83 12.53 8.08
CA GLU A 262 -14.85 13.11 6.74
C GLU A 262 -13.74 12.54 5.87
N ALA A 263 -14.10 12.11 4.67
CA ALA A 263 -13.12 11.66 3.68
C ALA A 263 -12.42 12.85 3.02
N ILE A 264 -11.11 12.75 2.89
CA ILE A 264 -10.36 13.65 2.02
C ILE A 264 -10.32 13.03 0.63
N VAL A 265 -10.83 13.75 -0.38
CA VAL A 265 -10.70 13.37 -1.79
C VAL A 265 -9.67 14.29 -2.43
N ASP A 266 -8.53 13.72 -2.82
CA ASP A 266 -7.45 14.45 -3.47
C ASP A 266 -6.97 13.68 -4.70
N THR A 267 -7.31 14.19 -5.88
CA THR A 267 -6.90 13.61 -7.17
C THR A 267 -5.74 14.37 -7.83
N SER A 268 -5.14 15.34 -7.14
CA SER A 268 -4.05 16.16 -7.67
C SER A 268 -2.85 15.33 -8.11
N THR A 269 -2.49 14.31 -7.33
CA THR A 269 -1.42 13.37 -7.69
C THR A 269 -1.75 12.62 -8.97
N HIS A 270 -2.99 12.14 -9.15
CA HIS A 270 -3.39 11.49 -10.40
C HIS A 270 -3.27 12.43 -11.59
N GLN A 271 -3.73 13.67 -11.45
CA GLN A 271 -3.64 14.69 -12.50
C GLN A 271 -2.19 14.99 -12.87
N LEU A 272 -1.31 15.15 -11.87
CA LEU A 272 0.12 15.42 -12.08
C LEU A 272 0.80 14.32 -12.90
N PHE A 273 0.44 13.06 -12.66
CA PHE A 273 1.01 11.91 -13.39
C PHE A 273 0.18 11.51 -14.63
N GLY A 274 -0.78 12.33 -15.05
CA GLY A 274 -1.62 12.06 -16.23
C GLY A 274 -2.47 10.80 -16.09
N LEU A 275 -2.84 10.42 -14.87
CA LEU A 275 -3.63 9.23 -14.56
C LEU A 275 -5.08 9.60 -14.32
N ARG A 276 -5.98 8.75 -14.80
CA ARG A 276 -7.39 8.81 -14.40
C ARG A 276 -7.57 7.92 -13.17
N PRO A 277 -8.04 8.46 -12.02
CA PRO A 277 -8.27 7.66 -10.84
C PRO A 277 -9.39 6.64 -11.08
N THR A 278 -9.19 5.43 -10.59
CA THR A 278 -10.17 4.34 -10.69
C THR A 278 -11.30 4.57 -9.69
N THR A 279 -12.57 4.54 -10.15
CA THR A 279 -13.73 4.59 -9.26
C THR A 279 -13.93 3.25 -8.56
N PHE A 280 -14.67 3.25 -7.43
CA PHE A 280 -14.98 1.99 -6.75
C PHE A 280 -15.87 1.08 -7.60
N SER A 281 -16.78 1.64 -8.42
CA SER A 281 -17.57 0.86 -9.37
C SER A 281 -16.69 0.12 -10.39
N GLN A 282 -15.75 0.83 -11.01
CA GLN A 282 -14.80 0.22 -11.96
C GLN A 282 -13.96 -0.89 -11.31
N PHE A 283 -13.50 -0.66 -10.07
CA PHE A 283 -12.80 -1.68 -9.30
C PHE A 283 -13.69 -2.91 -9.03
N ALA A 284 -14.93 -2.71 -8.59
CA ALA A 284 -15.88 -3.77 -8.29
C ALA A 284 -16.23 -4.59 -9.55
N GLU A 285 -16.47 -3.92 -10.69
CA GLU A 285 -16.71 -4.56 -11.99
C GLU A 285 -15.56 -5.46 -12.43
N GLN A 286 -14.32 -4.98 -12.30
CA GLN A 286 -13.12 -5.77 -12.63
C GLN A 286 -12.95 -7.00 -11.74
N HIS A 287 -13.53 -6.99 -10.53
CA HIS A 287 -13.47 -8.07 -9.57
C HIS A 287 -14.82 -8.75 -9.35
N ALA A 288 -15.79 -8.54 -10.25
CA ALA A 288 -17.15 -9.04 -10.13
C ALA A 288 -17.21 -10.55 -9.85
N ALA A 289 -16.35 -11.32 -10.51
CA ALA A 289 -16.27 -12.77 -10.30
C ALA A 289 -15.91 -13.15 -8.85
N ILE A 290 -15.09 -12.34 -8.18
CA ILE A 290 -14.70 -12.58 -6.77
C ILE A 290 -15.87 -12.27 -5.82
N PHE A 291 -16.55 -11.14 -6.03
CA PHE A 291 -17.70 -10.73 -5.21
C PHE A 291 -18.95 -11.59 -5.42
N SER A 292 -19.06 -12.28 -6.58
CA SER A 292 -20.19 -13.14 -6.92
C SER A 292 -20.05 -14.58 -6.45
N GLN A 293 -18.87 -15.00 -5.97
CA GLN A 293 -18.64 -16.35 -5.44
C GLN A 293 -19.53 -16.62 -4.21
N ARG A 294 -20.00 -17.86 -4.10
CA ARG A 294 -20.80 -18.36 -2.97
C ARG A 294 -19.92 -19.05 -1.94
#